data_8cdb270c84e0b501155d2791c24e29fa
#
_entry.id   8cdb270c84e0b501155d2791c24e29fa
#
_cell.length_a   1.000
_cell.length_b   1.000
_cell.length_c   1.000
_cell.angle_alpha   90.00
_cell.angle_beta   90.00
_cell.angle_gamma   90.00
#
_symmetry.space_group_name_H-M   'P 1'
#
loop_
_entity.id
_entity.type
_entity.pdbx_description
1 polymer ?
#
loop_
_entity_poly.entity_id
_entity_poly.type
_entity_poly.pdbx_seq_one_letter_code
_entity_poly.pdbx_strand_id
1 'polypeptide(L)'
;MIKFIKFGDIIIFIFIIAFSFFYAKKLIENNRDSKIIIESSNKSLRFDLNNDREIIIEGLLGESKILIKDNNARFLESPCRDKLCVKAGILKNAPLICMPNGIIIRFENNFEDGIEIDSIVQ
;
A
#
# COMPACT_ATOMS: atom_id res chain seq x y z
N MET A 1 -9.32 -31.25 -35.81
CA MET A 1 -8.43 -31.30 -34.64
C MET A 1 -9.11 -31.26 -33.29
N ILE A 2 -10.39 -30.95 -33.24
CA ILE A 2 -11.12 -30.81 -31.96
C ILE A 2 -11.67 -32.16 -31.43
N LYS A 3 -11.57 -33.22 -32.23
CA LYS A 3 -12.14 -34.53 -31.88
C LYS A 3 -11.34 -35.35 -30.86
N PHE A 4 -10.18 -34.88 -30.44
CA PHE A 4 -9.34 -35.67 -29.53
C PHE A 4 -9.37 -35.16 -28.07
N ILE A 5 -10.11 -34.09 -27.81
CA ILE A 5 -10.25 -33.61 -26.43
C ILE A 5 -11.22 -34.55 -25.72
N LYS A 6 -10.66 -35.46 -24.96
CA LYS A 6 -11.44 -36.35 -24.10
C LYS A 6 -11.96 -35.57 -22.91
N PHE A 7 -13.08 -35.98 -22.38
CA PHE A 7 -13.72 -35.35 -21.22
C PHE A 7 -12.75 -35.16 -20.04
N GLY A 8 -11.77 -36.06 -19.91
CA GLY A 8 -10.71 -35.93 -18.90
C GLY A 8 -9.79 -34.75 -19.11
N ASP A 9 -9.51 -34.34 -20.35
CA ASP A 9 -8.62 -33.21 -20.64
C ASP A 9 -9.26 -31.89 -20.23
N ILE A 10 -10.56 -31.79 -20.37
CA ILE A 10 -11.32 -30.60 -19.95
C ILE A 10 -11.25 -30.44 -18.42
N ILE A 11 -11.39 -31.56 -17.69
CA ILE A 11 -11.31 -31.53 -16.22
C ILE A 11 -9.92 -31.11 -15.76
N ILE A 12 -8.87 -31.62 -16.39
CA ILE A 12 -7.49 -31.24 -16.07
C ILE A 12 -7.24 -29.75 -16.36
N PHE A 13 -7.77 -29.26 -17.48
CA PHE A 13 -7.63 -27.87 -17.87
C PHE A 13 -8.30 -26.91 -16.86
N ILE A 14 -9.52 -27.25 -16.46
CA ILE A 14 -10.25 -26.49 -15.43
C ILE A 14 -9.50 -26.51 -14.11
N PHE A 15 -8.93 -27.65 -13.73
CA PHE A 15 -8.17 -27.79 -12.50
C PHE A 15 -6.89 -26.94 -12.51
N ILE A 16 -6.19 -26.92 -13.63
CA ILE A 16 -4.98 -26.09 -13.80
C ILE A 16 -5.33 -24.59 -13.71
N ILE A 17 -6.40 -24.17 -14.37
CA ILE A 17 -6.85 -22.77 -14.33
C ILE A 17 -7.26 -22.37 -12.91
N ALA A 18 -8.04 -23.20 -12.24
CA ALA A 18 -8.47 -22.95 -10.86
C ALA A 18 -7.27 -22.89 -9.90
N PHE A 19 -6.32 -23.80 -10.05
CA PHE A 19 -5.10 -23.82 -9.25
C PHE A 19 -4.23 -22.60 -9.50
N SER A 20 -4.06 -22.22 -10.77
CA SER A 20 -3.31 -21.02 -11.15
C SER A 20 -3.94 -19.77 -10.57
N PHE A 21 -5.26 -19.66 -10.64
CA PHE A 21 -5.98 -18.51 -10.09
C PHE A 21 -5.86 -18.42 -8.57
N PHE A 22 -5.96 -19.57 -7.90
CA PHE A 22 -5.78 -19.64 -6.45
C PHE A 22 -4.35 -19.27 -6.03
N TYR A 23 -3.38 -19.76 -6.78
CA TYR A 23 -1.97 -19.46 -6.51
C TYR A 23 -1.64 -18.00 -6.76
N ALA A 24 -2.17 -17.42 -7.83
CA ALA A 24 -2.02 -16.00 -8.14
C ALA A 24 -2.62 -15.11 -7.05
N LYS A 25 -3.80 -15.45 -6.55
CA LYS A 25 -4.41 -14.73 -5.43
C LYS A 25 -3.52 -14.76 -4.18
N LYS A 26 -3.01 -15.95 -3.86
CA LYS A 26 -2.14 -16.11 -2.69
C LYS A 26 -0.84 -15.32 -2.80
N LEU A 27 -0.25 -15.25 -4.00
CA LEU A 27 0.95 -14.45 -4.23
C LEU A 27 0.69 -12.94 -4.09
N ILE A 28 -0.45 -12.48 -4.61
CA ILE A 28 -0.83 -11.07 -4.51
C ILE A 28 -1.09 -10.68 -3.04
N GLU A 29 -1.71 -11.56 -2.30
CA GLU A 29 -2.01 -11.31 -0.89
C GLU A 29 -0.76 -11.34 0.00
N ASN A 30 0.20 -12.22 -0.30
CA ASN A 30 1.46 -12.29 0.44
C ASN A 30 2.42 -11.14 0.14
N ASN A 31 2.28 -10.49 -1.02
CA ASN A 31 3.11 -9.36 -1.40
C ASN A 31 2.54 -8.01 -0.95
N ARG A 32 1.46 -8.00 -0.20
CA ARG A 32 1.04 -6.77 0.46
C ARG A 32 1.96 -6.52 1.63
N ASP A 33 2.80 -5.55 1.45
CA ASP A 33 3.63 -5.05 2.52
C ASP A 33 2.73 -4.64 3.68
N SER A 34 2.94 -5.30 4.80
CA SER A 34 2.15 -5.06 5.99
C SER A 34 2.65 -3.90 6.83
N LYS A 35 3.72 -3.26 6.39
CA LYS A 35 4.34 -2.17 7.12
C LYS A 35 4.36 -0.90 6.29
N ILE A 36 4.04 0.20 6.94
CA ILE A 36 4.09 1.53 6.35
C ILE A 36 5.07 2.42 7.11
N ILE A 37 5.63 3.36 6.38
CA ILE A 37 6.46 4.42 6.96
C ILE A 37 5.71 5.73 6.80
N ILE A 38 5.55 6.43 7.91
CA ILE A 38 4.97 7.76 7.93
C ILE A 38 6.08 8.74 8.24
N GLU A 39 6.38 9.60 7.27
CA GLU A 39 7.39 10.63 7.40
C GLU A 39 6.75 11.99 7.59
N SER A 40 7.17 12.68 8.62
CA SER A 40 6.88 14.09 8.87
C SER A 40 8.18 14.88 8.77
N SER A 41 8.10 16.19 8.79
CA SER A 41 9.29 17.08 8.66
C SER A 41 10.43 16.74 9.60
N ASN A 42 10.13 16.24 10.79
CA ASN A 42 11.13 15.99 11.83
C ASN A 42 11.16 14.53 12.31
N LYS A 43 10.23 13.71 11.89
CA LYS A 43 10.08 12.35 12.41
C LYS A 43 9.74 11.35 11.31
N SER A 44 10.25 10.15 11.46
CA SER A 44 9.89 9.00 10.64
C SER A 44 9.40 7.91 11.57
N LEU A 45 8.18 7.45 11.36
CA LEU A 45 7.55 6.43 12.19
C LEU A 45 7.14 5.24 11.32
N ARG A 46 7.30 4.04 11.87
CA ARG A 46 6.89 2.80 11.22
C ARG A 46 5.70 2.22 11.94
N PHE A 47 4.72 1.81 11.17
CA PHE A 47 3.51 1.19 11.70
C PHE A 47 3.18 -0.09 10.94
N ASP A 48 2.54 -1.01 11.65
CA ASP A 48 2.07 -2.26 11.08
C ASP A 48 0.60 -2.10 10.67
N LEU A 49 0.28 -2.48 9.43
CA LEU A 49 -1.09 -2.41 8.91
C LEU A 49 -2.02 -3.50 9.46
N ASN A 50 -1.48 -4.52 10.09
CA ASN A 50 -2.29 -5.61 10.65
C ASN A 50 -3.14 -5.18 11.84
N ASN A 51 -2.73 -4.12 12.51
CA ASN A 51 -3.45 -3.60 13.67
C ASN A 51 -4.22 -2.34 13.28
N ASP A 52 -5.54 -2.39 13.43
CA ASP A 52 -6.38 -1.22 13.22
C ASP A 52 -6.09 -0.18 14.29
N ARG A 53 -5.75 1.02 13.87
CA ARG A 53 -5.49 2.14 14.79
C ARG A 53 -5.67 3.48 14.11
N GLU A 54 -5.87 4.48 14.93
CA GLU A 54 -5.87 5.87 14.53
C GLU A 54 -4.61 6.54 15.05
N ILE A 55 -3.88 7.23 14.16
CA ILE A 55 -2.61 7.86 14.48
C ILE A 55 -2.72 9.35 14.25
N ILE A 56 -2.27 10.13 15.23
CA ILE A 56 -2.18 11.58 15.11
C ILE A 56 -0.71 11.95 14.90
N ILE A 57 -0.44 12.65 13.81
CA ILE A 57 0.91 13.09 13.47
C ILE A 57 0.91 14.59 13.29
N GLU A 58 1.86 15.21 13.96
CA GLU A 58 2.07 16.64 13.87
C GLU A 58 2.88 16.97 12.61
N GLY A 59 2.35 17.85 11.78
CA GLY A 59 3.02 18.35 10.59
C GLY A 59 3.33 19.84 10.69
N LEU A 60 3.72 20.44 9.57
CA LEU A 60 4.10 21.84 9.51
C LEU A 60 2.95 22.82 9.79
N LEU A 61 1.74 22.46 9.34
CA LEU A 61 0.54 23.29 9.50
C LEU A 61 -0.31 22.90 10.72
N GLY A 62 -0.12 21.70 11.24
CA GLY A 62 -0.90 21.19 12.35
C GLY A 62 -0.98 19.68 12.35
N GLU A 63 -1.87 19.15 13.16
CA GLU A 63 -2.03 17.70 13.31
C GLU A 63 -2.85 17.10 12.19
N SER A 64 -2.40 15.96 11.68
CA SER A 64 -3.13 15.13 10.74
C SER A 64 -3.50 13.81 11.40
N LYS A 65 -4.71 13.33 11.11
CA LYS A 65 -5.17 12.03 11.57
C LYS A 65 -5.07 11.01 10.45
N ILE A 66 -4.46 9.89 10.74
CA ILE A 66 -4.28 8.77 9.82
C ILE A 66 -4.99 7.57 10.40
N LEU A 67 -5.84 6.95 9.59
CA LEU A 67 -6.55 5.73 9.97
C LEU A 67 -5.89 4.52 9.31
N ILE A 68 -5.54 3.54 10.11
CA ILE A 68 -5.14 2.22 9.64
C ILE A 68 -6.30 1.27 9.92
N LYS A 69 -6.89 0.74 8.86
CA LYS A 69 -8.00 -0.20 8.92
C LYS A 69 -7.99 -1.13 7.71
N ASP A 70 -8.32 -2.41 7.93
CA ASP A 70 -8.40 -3.42 6.87
C ASP A 70 -7.12 -3.52 6.01
N ASN A 71 -5.96 -3.46 6.65
CA ASN A 71 -4.64 -3.45 5.99
C ASN A 71 -4.44 -2.27 5.03
N ASN A 72 -5.13 -1.18 5.26
CA ASN A 72 -5.01 0.04 4.47
C ASN A 72 -4.75 1.25 5.37
N ALA A 73 -4.10 2.24 4.82
CA ALA A 73 -3.86 3.50 5.49
C ALA A 73 -4.45 4.64 4.67
N ARG A 74 -5.03 5.62 5.35
CA ARG A 74 -5.56 6.83 4.71
C ARG A 74 -5.53 8.00 5.67
N PHE A 75 -5.56 9.19 5.12
CA PHE A 75 -5.77 10.40 5.92
C PHE A 75 -7.25 10.54 6.27
N LEU A 76 -7.55 10.69 7.56
CA LEU A 76 -8.90 11.04 8.05
C LEU A 76 -9.11 12.53 8.06
N GLU A 77 -8.15 13.26 8.59
CA GLU A 77 -8.16 14.70 8.70
C GLU A 77 -6.78 15.26 8.42
N SER A 78 -6.74 16.43 7.83
CA SER A 78 -5.52 17.16 7.56
C SER A 78 -5.81 18.65 7.62
N PRO A 79 -4.89 19.47 8.10
CA PRO A 79 -5.04 20.93 8.11
C PRO A 79 -4.89 21.57 6.72
N CYS A 80 -4.70 20.78 5.68
CA CYS A 80 -4.61 21.27 4.31
C CYS A 80 -5.89 21.99 3.89
N ARG A 81 -5.73 23.12 3.23
CA ARG A 81 -6.85 23.98 2.84
C ARG A 81 -7.86 23.27 1.93
N ASP A 82 -7.36 22.51 0.96
CA ASP A 82 -8.19 21.81 -0.02
C ASP A 82 -8.48 20.34 0.39
N LYS A 83 -7.88 19.88 1.45
CA LYS A 83 -8.01 18.51 1.96
C LYS A 83 -7.74 17.42 0.90
N LEU A 84 -6.82 17.69 0.00
CA LEU A 84 -6.45 16.76 -1.07
C LEU A 84 -5.91 15.44 -0.51
N CYS A 85 -5.24 15.47 0.62
CA CYS A 85 -4.73 14.28 1.30
C CYS A 85 -5.86 13.33 1.70
N VAL A 86 -6.95 13.89 2.24
CA VAL A 86 -8.14 13.12 2.61
C VAL A 86 -8.85 12.60 1.36
N LYS A 87 -8.95 13.41 0.31
CA LYS A 87 -9.57 13.04 -0.96
C LYS A 87 -8.79 11.99 -1.74
N ALA A 88 -7.48 11.88 -1.51
CA ALA A 88 -6.64 10.88 -2.17
C ALA A 88 -7.05 9.44 -1.83
N GLY A 89 -7.71 9.23 -0.70
CA GLY A 89 -8.24 7.94 -0.33
C GLY A 89 -7.20 7.01 0.29
N ILE A 90 -7.26 5.74 -0.09
CA ILE A 90 -6.47 4.67 0.50
C ILE A 90 -5.08 4.62 -0.11
N LEU A 91 -4.06 4.30 0.71
CA LEU A 91 -2.71 4.04 0.24
C LEU A 91 -2.70 2.83 -0.70
N LYS A 92 -2.24 3.05 -1.91
CA LYS A 92 -2.09 2.03 -2.95
C LYS A 92 -0.63 1.93 -3.38
N ASN A 93 -0.39 1.69 -4.64
CA ASN A 93 0.96 1.57 -5.19
C ASN A 93 1.77 2.87 -5.14
N ALA A 94 1.13 4.00 -4.97
CA ALA A 94 1.78 5.30 -4.87
C ALA A 94 1.71 5.83 -3.44
N PRO A 95 2.72 6.56 -2.98
CA PRO A 95 2.69 7.15 -1.66
C PRO A 95 1.60 8.23 -1.53
N LEU A 96 1.03 8.36 -0.35
CA LEU A 96 0.14 9.47 -0.02
C LEU A 96 0.97 10.64 0.50
N ILE A 97 0.88 11.76 -0.17
CA ILE A 97 1.68 12.94 0.15
C ILE A 97 0.76 14.09 0.53
N CYS A 98 0.99 14.68 1.69
CA CYS A 98 0.38 15.92 2.11
C CYS A 98 1.42 17.04 2.06
N MET A 99 1.60 17.65 0.91
CA MET A 99 2.64 18.66 0.68
C MET A 99 2.55 19.87 1.60
N PRO A 100 1.37 20.47 1.79
CA PRO A 100 1.29 21.64 2.68
C PRO A 100 1.68 21.32 4.12
N ASN A 101 1.36 20.12 4.58
CA ASN A 101 1.67 19.71 5.96
C ASN A 101 2.99 18.95 6.10
N GLY A 102 3.60 18.53 4.99
CA GLY A 102 4.87 17.84 4.98
C GLY A 102 4.82 16.41 5.51
N ILE A 103 3.70 15.71 5.30
CA ILE A 103 3.53 14.32 5.74
C ILE A 103 3.46 13.40 4.52
N ILE A 104 4.22 12.31 4.58
CA ILE A 104 4.26 11.29 3.53
C ILE A 104 3.97 9.93 4.15
N ILE A 105 3.04 9.18 3.56
CA ILE A 105 2.76 7.80 3.93
C ILE A 105 3.12 6.90 2.76
N ARG A 106 3.94 5.89 3.00
CA ARG A 106 4.40 4.95 1.97
C ARG A 106 4.57 3.56 2.54
N PHE A 107 4.58 2.56 1.68
CA PHE A 107 4.97 1.20 2.08
C PHE A 107 6.47 1.09 2.26
N GLU A 108 6.90 0.29 3.22
CA GLU A 108 8.32 0.11 3.54
C GLU A 108 9.13 -0.45 2.36
N ASN A 109 8.56 -1.39 1.62
CA ASN A 109 9.28 -2.09 0.54
C ASN A 109 9.39 -1.30 -0.78
N ASN A 110 8.59 -0.27 -0.96
CA ASN A 110 8.68 0.58 -2.15
C ASN A 110 9.96 1.43 -2.19
N PHE A 111 10.80 1.31 -1.20
CA PHE A 111 11.97 2.17 -1.04
C PHE A 111 13.31 1.51 -1.33
N GLU A 112 13.36 0.18 -1.33
CA GLU A 112 14.63 -0.50 -1.57
C GLU A 112 15.16 -0.29 -3.00
N ASP A 113 14.27 -0.09 -3.97
CA ASP A 113 14.66 0.13 -5.36
C ASP A 113 15.13 1.56 -5.68
N GLY A 114 14.88 2.51 -4.78
CA GLY A 114 15.23 3.91 -5.02
C GLY A 114 16.35 4.48 -4.16
N ILE A 115 16.74 3.77 -3.11
CA ILE A 115 17.67 4.29 -2.10
C ILE A 115 19.10 4.39 -2.61
N GLU A 116 19.51 3.49 -3.50
CA GLU A 116 20.86 3.53 -4.03
C GLU A 116 21.17 4.81 -4.82
N ILE A 117 20.16 5.39 -5.45
CA ILE A 117 20.31 6.58 -6.25
C ILE A 117 20.49 7.82 -5.36
N ASP A 118 19.74 7.92 -4.28
CA ASP A 118 19.80 9.06 -3.37
C ASP A 118 21.09 9.12 -2.54
N SER A 119 21.66 7.98 -2.21
CA SER A 119 22.92 7.92 -1.48
C SER A 119 24.13 8.32 -2.32
N ILE A 120 24.02 8.26 -3.64
CA ILE A 120 25.10 8.63 -4.56
C ILE A 120 25.11 10.14 -4.82
N VAL A 121 23.98 10.79 -4.76
CA VAL A 121 23.83 12.23 -5.03
C VAL A 121 24.37 13.10 -3.90
N GLN A 122 24.54 12.53 -2.75
CA GLN A 122 25.14 13.21 -1.61
C GLN A 122 26.66 13.03 -1.55
#